data_2ee35722dbce13a80b6b48c4fbe58bc1
#
_entry.id   2ee35722dbce13a80b6b48c4fbe58bc1
#
_cell.length_a   1.000
_cell.length_b   1.000
_cell.length_c   1.000
_cell.angle_alpha   90.00
_cell.angle_beta   90.00
_cell.angle_gamma   90.00
#
_symmetry.space_group_name_H-M   'P 1'
#
loop_
_entity.id
_entity.type
_entity.pdbx_description
1 polymer ?
#
loop_
_entity_poly.entity_id
_entity_poly.type
_entity_poly.pdbx_seq_one_letter_code
_entity_poly.pdbx_strand_id
1 'polypeptide(L)'
;LKDKFILKGGLLLVGMGLPLARTTRDIDFLGLVPSDIDAIGTLIREIGNLPLDDGLVYEFNELSTETMAENAEYLGIRLKFYAWLGRARIPMQIDVGFGDAVVPDAREMTFPTLLDMEPPVIRAYSIETIVAEKFEASLDLAEINSRMKDFYDIWMLSHAYSFYGRPLQDSVTATCERRA
;
A
#
# COMPACT_ATOMS: atom_id res chain seq x y z
N LEU A 1 0.76 -14.54 5.21
CA LEU A 1 0.53 -13.13 4.89
C LEU A 1 0.53 -12.84 3.41
N LYS A 2 1.42 -13.41 2.63
CA LYS A 2 1.52 -13.24 1.18
C LYS A 2 0.18 -13.41 0.45
N ASP A 3 -0.67 -14.35 0.92
CA ASP A 3 -1.95 -14.67 0.28
C ASP A 3 -3.10 -13.78 0.76
N LYS A 4 -2.85 -12.87 1.70
CA LYS A 4 -3.88 -12.00 2.29
C LYS A 4 -3.78 -10.56 1.89
N PHE A 5 -2.57 -10.09 1.54
CA PHE A 5 -2.31 -8.70 1.22
C PHE A 5 -1.35 -8.53 0.05
N ILE A 6 -1.54 -7.46 -0.71
CA ILE A 6 -0.63 -6.99 -1.75
C ILE A 6 -0.19 -5.59 -1.37
N LEU A 7 1.13 -5.35 -1.28
CA LEU A 7 1.68 -4.03 -0.99
C LEU A 7 1.42 -3.07 -2.15
N LYS A 8 0.97 -1.86 -1.82
CA LYS A 8 0.77 -0.76 -2.76
C LYS A 8 1.27 0.56 -2.17
N GLY A 9 0.94 1.68 -2.78
CA GLY A 9 1.18 3.02 -2.25
C GLY A 9 2.63 3.44 -2.15
N GLY A 10 2.88 4.39 -1.23
CA GLY A 10 4.18 5.06 -1.10
C GLY A 10 5.31 4.15 -0.64
N LEU A 11 5.01 3.20 0.27
CA LEU A 11 6.02 2.28 0.78
C LEU A 11 6.53 1.33 -0.31
N LEU A 12 5.67 0.91 -1.25
CA LEU A 12 6.11 0.13 -2.40
C LEU A 12 7.13 0.89 -3.24
N LEU A 13 6.92 2.19 -3.50
CA LEU A 13 7.87 3.02 -4.25
C LEU A 13 9.23 3.11 -3.55
N VAL A 14 9.25 3.23 -2.21
CA VAL A 14 10.49 3.16 -1.42
C VAL A 14 11.15 1.79 -1.58
N GLY A 15 10.37 0.72 -1.48
CA GLY A 15 10.86 -0.66 -1.64
C GLY A 15 11.44 -0.97 -3.02
N MET A 16 11.01 -0.25 -4.06
CA MET A 16 11.57 -0.35 -5.41
C MET A 16 12.98 0.28 -5.54
N GLY A 17 13.48 0.93 -4.49
CA GLY A 17 14.83 1.51 -4.45
C GLY A 17 15.01 2.71 -5.38
N LEU A 18 13.94 3.41 -5.72
CA LEU A 18 14.01 4.56 -6.61
C LEU A 18 14.70 5.74 -5.92
N PRO A 19 15.73 6.37 -6.56
CA PRO A 19 16.53 7.43 -5.93
C PRO A 19 15.71 8.66 -5.51
N LEU A 20 14.60 8.89 -6.17
CA LEU A 20 13.71 10.03 -5.94
C LEU A 20 12.41 9.64 -5.22
N ALA A 21 12.33 8.43 -4.66
CA ALA A 21 11.15 8.03 -3.90
C ALA A 21 10.92 8.99 -2.72
N ARG A 22 9.70 9.51 -2.65
CA ARG A 22 9.31 10.37 -1.52
C ARG A 22 9.12 9.56 -0.25
N THR A 23 9.25 10.23 0.88
CA THR A 23 8.92 9.61 2.17
C THR A 23 7.43 9.29 2.28
N THR A 24 7.11 8.22 3.00
CA THR A 24 5.74 7.83 3.37
C THR A 24 5.68 7.54 4.87
N ARG A 25 4.49 7.60 5.46
CA ARG A 25 4.24 7.29 6.88
C ARG A 25 3.29 6.11 7.06
N ASP A 26 2.54 5.83 6.02
CA ASP A 26 1.49 4.84 5.93
C ASP A 26 1.97 3.60 5.16
N ILE A 27 1.45 2.47 5.54
CA ILE A 27 1.61 1.20 4.84
C ILE A 27 0.28 0.93 4.13
N ASP A 28 0.30 0.95 2.81
CA ASP A 28 -0.90 0.74 2.00
C ASP A 28 -0.94 -0.70 1.48
N PHE A 29 -2.05 -1.39 1.70
CA PHE A 29 -2.30 -2.73 1.18
C PHE A 29 -3.60 -2.81 0.39
N LEU A 30 -3.63 -3.72 -0.59
CA LEU A 30 -4.87 -4.31 -1.09
C LEU A 30 -5.13 -5.58 -0.29
N GLY A 31 -6.29 -5.65 0.36
CA GLY A 31 -6.77 -6.83 1.07
C GLY A 31 -7.38 -7.85 0.10
N LEU A 32 -6.90 -9.10 0.18
CA LEU A 32 -7.44 -10.28 -0.53
C LEU A 32 -8.37 -11.11 0.37
N VAL A 33 -8.81 -10.53 1.46
CA VAL A 33 -9.71 -11.11 2.47
C VAL A 33 -10.97 -10.25 2.56
N PRO A 34 -12.06 -10.74 3.16
CA PRO A 34 -13.25 -9.93 3.36
C PRO A 34 -12.96 -8.63 4.12
N SER A 35 -13.67 -7.55 3.75
CA SER A 35 -13.54 -6.23 4.36
C SER A 35 -14.27 -6.15 5.71
N ASP A 36 -13.86 -7.02 6.64
CA ASP A 36 -14.39 -7.08 8.00
C ASP A 36 -13.40 -6.40 8.96
N ILE A 37 -13.84 -5.35 9.65
CA ILE A 37 -12.99 -4.49 10.47
C ILE A 37 -12.39 -5.25 11.66
N ASP A 38 -13.17 -6.15 12.29
CA ASP A 38 -12.73 -6.91 13.45
C ASP A 38 -11.77 -8.02 13.04
N ALA A 39 -12.05 -8.68 11.91
CA ALA A 39 -11.18 -9.70 11.34
C ALA A 39 -9.83 -9.13 10.93
N ILE A 40 -9.80 -7.95 10.27
CA ILE A 40 -8.56 -7.27 9.91
C ILE A 40 -7.79 -6.82 11.15
N GLY A 41 -8.46 -6.24 12.14
CA GLY A 41 -7.83 -5.86 13.42
C GLY A 41 -7.21 -7.05 14.14
N THR A 42 -7.90 -8.19 14.16
CA THR A 42 -7.40 -9.44 14.73
C THR A 42 -6.19 -9.96 13.98
N LEU A 43 -6.26 -9.97 12.65
CA LEU A 43 -5.15 -10.41 11.80
C LEU A 43 -3.88 -9.57 12.01
N ILE A 44 -4.01 -8.25 12.13
CA ILE A 44 -2.87 -7.36 12.38
C ILE A 44 -2.27 -7.59 13.76
N ARG A 45 -3.10 -7.86 14.79
CA ARG A 45 -2.60 -8.27 16.12
C ARG A 45 -1.85 -9.60 16.07
N GLU A 46 -2.36 -10.59 15.37
CA GLU A 46 -1.71 -11.88 15.20
C GLU A 46 -0.33 -11.71 14.55
N ILE A 47 -0.23 -10.88 13.52
CA ILE A 47 1.02 -10.60 12.82
C ILE A 47 2.03 -9.90 13.73
N GLY A 48 1.61 -8.82 14.40
CA GLY A 48 2.51 -8.05 15.25
C GLY A 48 2.94 -8.78 16.53
N ASN A 49 2.23 -9.84 16.91
CA ASN A 49 2.62 -10.71 18.02
C ASN A 49 3.51 -11.88 17.60
N LEU A 50 3.86 -12.01 16.32
CA LEU A 50 4.84 -13.01 15.90
C LEU A 50 6.20 -12.71 16.55
N PRO A 51 6.89 -13.72 17.10
CA PRO A 51 8.19 -13.52 17.72
C PRO A 51 9.24 -13.24 16.63
N LEU A 52 9.62 -11.97 16.52
CA LEU A 52 10.71 -11.50 15.66
C LEU A 52 11.77 -10.88 16.56
N ASP A 53 13.04 -11.18 16.29
CA ASP A 53 14.18 -10.58 17.01
C ASP A 53 14.63 -9.29 16.30
N ASP A 54 13.69 -8.36 16.15
CA ASP A 54 13.88 -7.05 15.49
C ASP A 54 13.89 -5.87 16.48
N GLY A 55 13.69 -6.17 17.78
CA GLY A 55 13.63 -5.17 18.84
C GLY A 55 12.36 -4.33 18.87
N LEU A 56 11.39 -4.59 17.99
CA LEU A 56 10.10 -3.91 17.95
C LEU A 56 9.10 -4.59 18.90
N VAL A 57 8.34 -3.76 19.61
CA VAL A 57 7.21 -4.20 20.44
C VAL A 57 5.99 -3.43 20.00
N TYR A 58 4.99 -4.13 19.46
CA TYR A 58 3.75 -3.51 19.00
C TYR A 58 2.75 -3.37 20.14
N GLU A 59 2.18 -2.16 20.28
CA GLU A 59 1.21 -1.82 21.30
C GLU A 59 -0.19 -1.78 20.69
N PHE A 60 -0.97 -2.84 20.90
CA PHE A 60 -2.31 -2.98 20.35
C PHE A 60 -3.43 -2.62 21.33
N ASN A 61 -3.12 -2.22 22.56
CA ASN A 61 -4.13 -1.75 23.54
C ASN A 61 -4.84 -0.49 23.04
N GLU A 62 -4.15 0.35 22.28
CA GLU A 62 -4.66 1.56 21.66
C GLU A 62 -4.91 1.38 20.15
N LEU A 63 -5.06 0.15 19.67
CA LEU A 63 -5.39 -0.09 18.27
C LEU A 63 -6.76 0.50 17.95
N SER A 64 -6.79 1.52 17.12
CA SER A 64 -8.02 2.04 16.54
C SER A 64 -8.19 1.51 15.11
N THR A 65 -9.41 1.13 14.79
CA THR A 65 -9.81 0.71 13.45
C THR A 65 -10.96 1.61 12.98
N GLU A 66 -10.82 2.20 11.81
CA GLU A 66 -11.84 3.07 11.23
C GLU A 66 -12.09 2.71 9.76
N THR A 67 -13.34 2.79 9.34
CA THR A 67 -13.70 2.64 7.94
C THR A 67 -13.35 3.93 7.21
N MET A 68 -12.66 3.80 6.08
CA MET A 68 -12.42 4.90 5.15
C MET A 68 -13.39 4.75 3.99
N ALA A 69 -14.16 5.80 3.70
CA ALA A 69 -14.93 5.89 2.46
C ALA A 69 -14.09 6.72 1.48
N GLU A 70 -13.49 6.08 0.48
CA GLU A 70 -12.92 6.83 -0.66
C GLU A 70 -14.04 7.30 -1.59
N ASN A 71 -15.08 6.47 -1.78
CA ASN A 71 -16.35 6.76 -2.46
C ASN A 71 -17.44 5.90 -1.83
N ALA A 72 -18.71 6.09 -2.21
CA ALA A 72 -19.84 5.34 -1.65
C ALA A 72 -19.74 3.80 -1.79
N GLU A 73 -18.90 3.30 -2.69
CA GLU A 73 -18.72 1.87 -3.00
C GLU A 73 -17.36 1.29 -2.57
N TYR A 74 -16.37 2.13 -2.22
CA TYR A 74 -15.03 1.70 -1.84
C TYR A 74 -14.80 1.90 -0.35
N LEU A 75 -14.94 0.83 0.39
CA LEU A 75 -14.66 0.79 1.82
C LEU A 75 -13.21 0.34 2.03
N GLY A 76 -12.40 1.21 2.57
CA GLY A 76 -11.09 0.87 3.12
C GLY A 76 -11.15 0.75 4.64
N ILE A 77 -10.17 0.11 5.24
CA ILE A 77 -10.00 0.01 6.69
C ILE A 77 -8.66 0.64 7.04
N ARG A 78 -8.69 1.64 7.92
CA ARG A 78 -7.50 2.26 8.51
C ARG A 78 -7.28 1.74 9.90
N LEU A 79 -6.06 1.31 10.17
CA LEU A 79 -5.60 0.88 11.48
C LEU A 79 -4.53 1.84 11.96
N LYS A 80 -4.65 2.28 13.22
CA LYS A 80 -3.62 3.10 13.89
C LYS A 80 -3.26 2.46 15.21
N PHE A 81 -1.98 2.34 15.46
CA PHE A 81 -1.41 1.78 16.70
C PHE A 81 0.00 2.31 16.90
N TYR A 82 0.69 1.84 17.92
CA TYR A 82 2.06 2.22 18.18
C TYR A 82 2.99 1.03 18.18
N ALA A 83 4.23 1.28 17.77
CA ALA A 83 5.36 0.38 17.97
C ALA A 83 6.39 1.06 18.87
N TRP A 84 7.11 0.26 19.66
CA TRP A 84 8.21 0.72 20.50
C TRP A 84 9.52 0.12 20.00
N LEU A 85 10.54 0.96 19.85
CA LEU A 85 11.92 0.55 19.64
C LEU A 85 12.74 1.12 20.79
N GLY A 86 13.04 0.29 21.77
CA GLY A 86 13.63 0.74 23.03
C GLY A 86 12.72 1.75 23.76
N ARG A 87 13.11 3.04 23.77
CA ARG A 87 12.32 4.14 24.35
C ARG A 87 11.56 4.98 23.34
N ALA A 88 11.74 4.72 22.06
CA ALA A 88 11.07 5.49 21.00
C ALA A 88 9.68 4.91 20.76
N ARG A 89 8.65 5.75 20.90
CA ARG A 89 7.26 5.42 20.53
C ARG A 89 7.00 5.88 19.10
N ILE A 90 6.66 4.97 18.22
CA ILE A 90 6.52 5.19 16.78
C ILE A 90 5.04 5.00 16.41
N PRO A 91 4.36 6.05 15.89
CA PRO A 91 3.00 5.90 15.40
C PRO A 91 3.02 5.09 14.10
N MET A 92 2.18 4.06 14.04
CA MET A 92 2.00 3.19 12.90
C MET A 92 0.62 3.39 12.30
N GLN A 93 0.54 3.43 10.97
CA GLN A 93 -0.71 3.45 10.23
C GLN A 93 -0.65 2.42 9.11
N ILE A 94 -1.70 1.61 9.02
CA ILE A 94 -1.92 0.67 7.94
C ILE A 94 -3.26 0.99 7.31
N ASP A 95 -3.27 1.16 6.00
CA ASP A 95 -4.47 1.39 5.20
C ASP A 95 -4.71 0.17 4.29
N VAL A 96 -5.87 -0.45 4.42
CA VAL A 96 -6.23 -1.63 3.63
C VAL A 96 -7.43 -1.27 2.74
N GLY A 97 -7.18 -1.17 1.43
CA GLY A 97 -8.22 -1.07 0.42
C GLY A 97 -8.71 -2.46 -0.02
N PHE A 98 -9.87 -2.53 -0.63
CA PHE A 98 -10.46 -3.80 -1.10
C PHE A 98 -11.01 -3.65 -2.51
N GLY A 99 -10.89 -4.73 -3.28
CA GLY A 99 -11.54 -4.84 -4.59
C GLY A 99 -10.87 -4.09 -5.74
N ASP A 100 -9.71 -3.51 -5.56
CA ASP A 100 -8.98 -2.87 -6.66
C ASP A 100 -8.61 -3.88 -7.75
N ALA A 101 -8.64 -3.43 -9.01
CA ALA A 101 -8.13 -4.20 -10.14
C ALA A 101 -6.59 -4.19 -10.13
N VAL A 102 -5.99 -5.36 -10.28
CA VAL A 102 -4.53 -5.52 -10.36
C VAL A 102 -4.17 -6.12 -11.71
N VAL A 103 -3.74 -5.28 -12.63
CA VAL A 103 -3.40 -5.66 -14.02
C VAL A 103 -2.09 -4.98 -14.44
N PRO A 104 -1.05 -5.72 -14.85
CA PRO A 104 -0.92 -7.18 -14.74
C PRO A 104 -0.93 -7.66 -13.29
N ASP A 105 -1.04 -8.97 -13.09
CA ASP A 105 -1.06 -9.59 -11.77
C ASP A 105 0.06 -9.09 -10.84
N ALA A 106 -0.24 -9.08 -9.53
CA ALA A 106 0.73 -8.75 -8.50
C ALA A 106 1.96 -9.67 -8.58
N ARG A 107 3.14 -9.08 -8.40
CA ARG A 107 4.42 -9.78 -8.46
C ARG A 107 5.02 -9.96 -7.08
N GLU A 108 5.75 -11.04 -6.90
CA GLU A 108 6.62 -11.16 -5.74
C GLU A 108 7.83 -10.24 -5.91
N MET A 109 8.17 -9.54 -4.84
CA MET A 109 9.39 -8.74 -4.75
C MET A 109 10.09 -8.99 -3.43
N THR A 110 11.40 -8.96 -3.46
CA THR A 110 12.24 -8.91 -2.26
C THR A 110 12.29 -7.46 -1.79
N PHE A 111 11.70 -7.18 -0.62
CA PHE A 111 11.68 -5.83 -0.07
C PHE A 111 13.04 -5.53 0.61
N PRO A 112 13.72 -4.42 0.28
CA PRO A 112 15.04 -4.13 0.83
C PRO A 112 14.96 -3.84 2.32
N THR A 113 15.93 -4.34 3.07
CA THR A 113 16.11 -4.06 4.50
C THR A 113 17.19 -2.98 4.69
N LEU A 114 17.02 -2.13 5.71
CA LEU A 114 18.02 -1.11 6.05
C LEU A 114 19.10 -1.68 7.00
N LEU A 115 18.79 -2.76 7.67
CA LEU A 115 19.68 -3.46 8.60
C LEU A 115 20.10 -4.80 8.00
N ASP A 116 21.08 -5.44 8.60
CA ASP A 116 21.55 -6.78 8.22
C ASP A 116 20.53 -7.84 8.70
N MET A 117 19.41 -7.89 8.01
CA MET A 117 18.29 -8.81 8.26
C MET A 117 17.90 -9.49 6.96
N GLU A 118 17.32 -10.68 7.05
CA GLU A 118 16.79 -11.37 5.88
C GLU A 118 15.67 -10.56 5.25
N PRO A 119 15.80 -10.16 3.97
CA PRO A 119 14.80 -9.35 3.32
C PRO A 119 13.50 -10.13 3.07
N PRO A 120 12.33 -9.59 3.47
CA PRO A 120 11.08 -10.27 3.27
C PRO A 120 10.68 -10.31 1.79
N VAL A 121 10.09 -11.43 1.37
CA VAL A 121 9.47 -11.57 0.06
C VAL A 121 7.97 -11.31 0.20
N ILE A 122 7.49 -10.28 -0.50
CA ILE A 122 6.11 -9.79 -0.43
C ILE A 122 5.48 -9.77 -1.82
N ARG A 123 4.15 -9.82 -1.88
CA ARG A 123 3.41 -9.51 -3.12
C ARG A 123 3.21 -8.00 -3.21
N ALA A 124 3.41 -7.45 -4.40
CA ALA A 124 3.33 -6.03 -4.65
C ALA A 124 2.64 -5.74 -5.99
N TYR A 125 2.08 -4.55 -6.12
CA TYR A 125 1.53 -4.08 -7.39
C TYR A 125 2.59 -4.03 -8.48
N SER A 126 2.14 -4.25 -9.72
CA SER A 126 2.93 -3.89 -10.90
C SER A 126 3.06 -2.37 -11.04
N ILE A 127 4.07 -1.92 -11.78
CA ILE A 127 4.25 -0.48 -12.04
C ILE A 127 3.08 0.10 -12.84
N GLU A 128 2.47 -0.70 -13.70
CA GLU A 128 1.30 -0.34 -14.49
C GLU A 128 0.09 -0.08 -13.57
N THR A 129 -0.15 -0.96 -12.59
CA THR A 129 -1.23 -0.77 -11.61
C THR A 129 -1.02 0.46 -10.74
N ILE A 130 0.23 0.74 -10.31
CA ILE A 130 0.55 1.95 -9.55
C ILE A 130 0.20 3.20 -10.36
N VAL A 131 0.60 3.24 -11.64
CA VAL A 131 0.31 4.38 -12.52
C VAL A 131 -1.19 4.51 -12.76
N ALA A 132 -1.88 3.39 -13.02
CA ALA A 132 -3.32 3.39 -13.31
C ALA A 132 -4.15 3.95 -12.14
N GLU A 133 -3.90 3.51 -10.90
CA GLU A 133 -4.61 4.04 -9.72
C GLU A 133 -4.37 5.54 -9.51
N LYS A 134 -3.12 5.99 -9.66
CA LYS A 134 -2.79 7.42 -9.50
C LYS A 134 -3.36 8.29 -10.61
N PHE A 135 -3.38 7.77 -11.82
CA PHE A 135 -3.97 8.45 -12.97
C PHE A 135 -5.48 8.58 -12.79
N GLU A 136 -6.17 7.49 -12.44
CA GLU A 136 -7.61 7.49 -12.19
C GLU A 136 -7.97 8.45 -11.05
N ALA A 137 -7.28 8.39 -9.90
CA ALA A 137 -7.49 9.33 -8.79
C ALA A 137 -7.27 10.80 -9.21
N SER A 138 -6.40 11.05 -10.19
CA SER A 138 -6.18 12.39 -10.73
C SER A 138 -7.35 12.84 -11.60
N LEU A 139 -8.02 11.93 -12.29
CA LEU A 139 -9.21 12.23 -13.09
C LEU A 139 -10.44 12.46 -12.19
N ASP A 140 -10.64 11.62 -11.19
CA ASP A 140 -11.77 11.71 -10.26
C ASP A 140 -11.77 13.04 -9.49
N LEU A 141 -10.61 13.46 -9.00
CA LEU A 141 -10.46 14.73 -8.28
C LEU A 141 -10.41 15.96 -9.18
N ALA A 142 -10.15 15.79 -10.46
CA ALA A 142 -10.13 16.86 -11.48
C ALA A 142 -9.49 18.17 -10.97
N GLU A 143 -10.21 19.31 -11.10
CA GLU A 143 -9.71 20.66 -10.74
C GLU A 143 -9.47 20.85 -9.23
N ILE A 144 -10.11 20.05 -8.36
CA ILE A 144 -9.90 20.12 -6.90
C ILE A 144 -8.76 19.23 -6.42
N ASN A 145 -8.02 18.60 -7.33
CA ASN A 145 -6.95 17.69 -7.01
C ASN A 145 -5.76 18.41 -6.34
N SER A 146 -5.63 18.24 -5.04
CA SER A 146 -4.47 18.70 -4.26
C SER A 146 -3.38 17.61 -4.08
N ARG A 147 -3.58 16.42 -4.66
CA ARG A 147 -2.69 15.25 -4.49
C ARG A 147 -1.46 15.31 -5.40
N MET A 148 -0.67 16.39 -5.30
CA MET A 148 0.56 16.56 -6.09
C MET A 148 1.53 15.38 -6.01
N LYS A 149 1.45 14.61 -4.92
CA LYS A 149 2.23 13.38 -4.75
C LYS A 149 1.97 12.34 -5.85
N ASP A 150 0.74 12.24 -6.36
CA ASP A 150 0.39 11.24 -7.38
C ASP A 150 0.98 11.63 -8.74
N PHE A 151 0.93 12.91 -9.12
CA PHE A 151 1.62 13.41 -10.30
C PHE A 151 3.13 13.22 -10.22
N TYR A 152 3.72 13.51 -9.06
CA TYR A 152 5.15 13.30 -8.83
C TYR A 152 5.52 11.82 -8.97
N ASP A 153 4.76 10.92 -8.38
CA ASP A 153 5.01 9.48 -8.44
C ASP A 153 4.92 8.96 -9.89
N ILE A 154 3.92 9.41 -10.67
CA ILE A 154 3.79 9.07 -12.10
C ILE A 154 5.00 9.59 -12.88
N TRP A 155 5.39 10.85 -12.66
CA TRP A 155 6.55 11.45 -13.31
C TRP A 155 7.83 10.67 -13.00
N MET A 156 8.07 10.34 -11.73
CA MET A 156 9.23 9.57 -11.30
C MET A 156 9.27 8.19 -11.96
N LEU A 157 8.14 7.47 -11.96
CA LEU A 157 8.04 6.16 -12.58
C LEU A 157 8.27 6.21 -14.10
N SER A 158 7.76 7.24 -14.78
CA SER A 158 7.96 7.42 -16.23
C SER A 158 9.42 7.69 -16.63
N HIS A 159 10.24 8.19 -15.71
CA HIS A 159 11.69 8.39 -15.93
C HIS A 159 12.52 7.17 -15.53
N ALA A 160 12.03 6.36 -14.59
CA ALA A 160 12.75 5.19 -14.08
C ALA A 160 12.48 3.92 -14.90
N TYR A 161 11.31 3.81 -15.52
CA TYR A 161 10.88 2.60 -16.21
C TYR A 161 10.39 2.86 -17.62
N SER A 162 10.58 1.87 -18.49
CA SER A 162 9.94 1.83 -19.81
C SER A 162 8.62 1.09 -19.71
N PHE A 163 7.53 1.70 -20.18
CA PHE A 163 6.22 1.09 -20.21
C PHE A 163 5.90 0.50 -21.57
N TYR A 164 5.29 -0.66 -21.57
CA TYR A 164 4.66 -1.21 -22.77
C TYR A 164 3.24 -0.70 -22.88
N GLY A 165 2.88 -0.17 -24.06
CA GLY A 165 1.59 0.52 -24.24
C GLY A 165 0.38 -0.37 -23.92
N ARG A 166 0.39 -1.64 -24.33
CA ARG A 166 -0.74 -2.54 -24.10
C ARG A 166 -0.97 -2.88 -22.61
N PRO A 167 0.03 -3.37 -21.84
CA PRO A 167 -0.16 -3.60 -20.40
C PRO A 167 -0.59 -2.36 -19.63
N LEU A 168 -0.05 -1.19 -19.94
CA LEU A 168 -0.46 0.05 -19.28
C LEU A 168 -1.91 0.43 -19.62
N GLN A 169 -2.31 0.30 -20.88
CA GLN A 169 -3.69 0.54 -21.31
C GLN A 169 -4.66 -0.41 -20.61
N ASP A 170 -4.35 -1.70 -20.57
CA ASP A 170 -5.19 -2.72 -19.94
C ASP A 170 -5.34 -2.42 -18.43
N SER A 171 -4.26 -1.98 -17.76
CA SER A 171 -4.27 -1.57 -16.35
C SER A 171 -5.17 -0.36 -16.10
N VAL A 172 -5.00 0.71 -16.89
CA VAL A 172 -5.82 1.93 -16.78
C VAL A 172 -7.29 1.62 -17.02
N THR A 173 -7.59 0.84 -18.06
CA THR A 173 -8.97 0.45 -18.38
C THR A 173 -9.60 -0.33 -17.23
N ALA A 174 -8.92 -1.36 -16.72
CA ALA A 174 -9.43 -2.18 -15.61
C ALA A 174 -9.64 -1.36 -14.33
N THR A 175 -8.76 -0.40 -14.04
CA THR A 175 -8.89 0.48 -12.87
C THR A 175 -10.08 1.43 -13.01
N CYS A 176 -10.23 2.08 -14.17
CA CYS A 176 -11.34 2.98 -14.42
C CYS A 176 -12.70 2.24 -14.43
N GLU A 177 -12.79 1.08 -15.10
CA GLU A 177 -14.01 0.27 -15.10
C GLU A 177 -14.40 -0.22 -13.70
N ARG A 178 -13.42 -0.49 -12.85
CA ARG A 178 -13.66 -0.95 -11.49
C ARG A 178 -14.14 0.16 -10.56
N ARG A 179 -13.72 1.43 -10.81
CA ARG A 179 -14.02 2.59 -9.95
C ARG A 179 -15.11 3.52 -10.49
N ALA A 180 -15.64 3.24 -11.72
CA ALA A 180 -16.77 3.94 -12.33
C ALA A 180 -18.10 3.53 -11.68
#